data_4ac3ce1592f4ae588d0b322725a29700
#
_entry.id   4ac3ce1592f4ae588d0b322725a29700
#
_cell.length_a   1.000
_cell.length_b   1.000
_cell.length_c   1.000
_cell.angle_alpha   90.00
_cell.angle_beta   90.00
_cell.angle_gamma   90.00
#
_symmetry.space_group_name_H-M   'P 1'
#
loop_
_entity.id
_entity.type
_entity.pdbx_description
1 polymer ?
#
loop_
_entity_poly.entity_id
_entity_poly.type
_entity_poly.pdbx_seq_one_letter_code
_entity_poly.pdbx_strand_id
1 'polypeptide(L)'
;MHNMVRIFLTGYMGAGKTTLGKAFARELGLSFIDLDWYIESRFYKTIPQLFAERGEDGFRRVEQNMLHEVGEFENVVISTGGGTPCFFDNMDYMNVQGQTVFLDVDVETLFRRLRVATQQRPILRGKSEEELRAFIEKALADRSPYYTKARYRFDGSQLENREQIADSVLRLRKLLGV
;
A
#
# COMPACT_ATOMS: atom_id res chain seq x y z
N MET A 1 -13.25 23.36 14.20
CA MET A 1 -13.51 21.94 13.92
C MET A 1 -12.22 21.35 13.41
N HIS A 2 -11.61 20.42 14.13
CA HIS A 2 -10.45 19.71 13.60
C HIS A 2 -10.96 18.81 12.48
N ASN A 3 -10.57 19.11 11.24
CA ASN A 3 -10.86 18.23 10.13
C ASN A 3 -10.13 16.90 10.38
N MET A 4 -10.91 15.86 10.61
CA MET A 4 -10.41 14.51 10.76
C MET A 4 -9.74 14.08 9.44
N VAL A 5 -8.45 13.76 9.49
CA VAL A 5 -7.68 13.34 8.31
C VAL A 5 -7.48 11.83 8.37
N ARG A 6 -7.91 11.15 7.31
CA ARG A 6 -7.67 9.72 7.12
C ARG A 6 -7.32 9.46 5.67
N ILE A 7 -6.14 8.91 5.44
CA ILE A 7 -5.58 8.72 4.10
C ILE A 7 -5.14 7.27 3.94
N PHE A 8 -5.63 6.61 2.89
CA PHE A 8 -5.24 5.27 2.53
C PHE A 8 -4.35 5.29 1.30
N LEU A 9 -3.15 4.71 1.42
CA LEU A 9 -2.22 4.53 0.30
C LEU A 9 -2.36 3.13 -0.25
N THR A 10 -2.71 3.02 -1.52
CA THR A 10 -2.87 1.75 -2.24
C THR A 10 -1.86 1.65 -3.38
N GLY A 11 -1.65 0.47 -3.90
CA GLY A 11 -0.72 0.22 -5.00
C GLY A 11 0.08 -1.06 -4.81
N TYR A 12 0.81 -1.43 -5.84
CA TYR A 12 1.58 -2.67 -5.87
C TYR A 12 2.73 -2.69 -4.85
N MET A 13 3.24 -3.89 -4.53
CA MET A 13 4.46 -4.00 -3.72
C MET A 13 5.60 -3.26 -4.42
N GLY A 14 6.42 -2.53 -3.68
CA GLY A 14 7.49 -1.70 -4.24
C GLY A 14 7.05 -0.34 -4.77
N ALA A 15 5.76 0.00 -4.73
CA ALA A 15 5.28 1.31 -5.16
C ALA A 15 5.73 2.48 -4.27
N GLY A 16 6.21 2.21 -3.04
CA GLY A 16 6.70 3.24 -2.13
C GLY A 16 5.67 3.70 -1.10
N LYS A 17 4.60 2.95 -0.89
CA LYS A 17 3.54 3.29 0.08
C LYS A 17 4.07 3.54 1.49
N THR A 18 4.93 2.68 2.00
CA THR A 18 5.52 2.82 3.34
C THR A 18 6.48 4.02 3.40
N THR A 19 7.32 4.20 2.39
CA THR A 19 8.28 5.31 2.32
C THR A 19 7.58 6.65 2.28
N LEU A 20 6.67 6.83 1.32
CA LEU A 20 5.90 8.07 1.19
C LEU A 20 4.97 8.28 2.38
N GLY A 21 4.29 7.24 2.82
CA GLY A 21 3.32 7.31 3.92
C GLY A 21 3.94 7.76 5.24
N LYS A 22 5.11 7.21 5.60
CA LYS A 22 5.85 7.64 6.80
C LYS A 22 6.31 9.10 6.71
N ALA A 23 6.86 9.50 5.57
CA ALA A 23 7.31 10.86 5.36
C ALA A 23 6.14 11.86 5.39
N PHE A 24 5.04 11.50 4.74
CA PHE A 24 3.83 12.32 4.66
C PHE A 24 3.15 12.46 6.04
N ALA A 25 3.00 11.36 6.77
CA ALA A 25 2.43 11.39 8.12
C ALA A 25 3.26 12.27 9.06
N ARG A 26 4.59 12.16 9.00
CA ARG A 26 5.50 13.01 9.80
C ARG A 26 5.36 14.48 9.47
N GLU A 27 5.26 14.83 8.19
CA GLU A 27 5.09 16.23 7.74
C GLU A 27 3.81 16.86 8.27
N LEU A 28 2.73 16.07 8.32
CA LEU A 28 1.42 16.54 8.77
C LEU A 28 1.15 16.35 10.27
N GLY A 29 2.09 15.75 11.01
CA GLY A 29 1.86 15.41 12.42
C GLY A 29 0.81 14.33 12.63
N LEU A 30 0.63 13.42 11.66
CA LEU A 30 -0.31 12.30 11.69
C LEU A 30 0.37 11.00 12.14
N SER A 31 -0.44 10.07 12.63
CA SER A 31 0.00 8.69 12.84
C SER A 31 0.22 7.97 11.52
N PHE A 32 1.15 7.01 11.47
CA PHE A 32 1.35 6.13 10.33
C PHE A 32 1.10 4.68 10.72
N ILE A 33 0.31 3.97 9.91
CA ILE A 33 0.03 2.55 10.06
C ILE A 33 0.36 1.83 8.76
N ASP A 34 1.17 0.79 8.84
CA ASP A 34 1.31 -0.24 7.82
C ASP A 34 0.37 -1.39 8.18
N LEU A 35 -0.59 -1.69 7.30
CA LEU A 35 -1.63 -2.68 7.60
C LEU A 35 -1.07 -4.09 7.77
N ASP A 36 -0.07 -4.47 6.97
CA ASP A 36 0.59 -5.78 7.12
C ASP A 36 1.27 -5.90 8.49
N TRP A 37 1.98 -4.88 8.88
CA TRP A 37 2.61 -4.80 10.20
C TRP A 37 1.59 -4.81 11.33
N TYR A 38 0.48 -4.11 11.15
CA TYR A 38 -0.61 -4.09 12.11
C TYR A 38 -1.20 -5.48 12.32
N ILE A 39 -1.46 -6.20 11.22
CA ILE A 39 -1.94 -7.59 11.26
C ILE A 39 -0.95 -8.49 12.00
N GLU A 40 0.33 -8.45 11.62
CA GLU A 40 1.36 -9.28 12.27
C GLU A 40 1.46 -9.01 13.76
N SER A 41 1.38 -7.75 14.17
CA SER A 41 1.42 -7.35 15.59
C SER A 41 0.18 -7.83 16.36
N ARG A 42 -1.00 -7.76 15.75
CA ARG A 42 -2.26 -8.18 16.38
C ARG A 42 -2.37 -9.69 16.57
N PHE A 43 -1.83 -10.46 15.64
CA PHE A 43 -1.92 -11.91 15.65
C PHE A 43 -0.67 -12.60 16.18
N TYR A 44 0.42 -11.86 16.44
CA TYR A 44 1.74 -12.42 16.82
C TYR A 44 2.23 -13.47 15.83
N LYS A 45 1.95 -13.28 14.54
CA LYS A 45 2.27 -14.16 13.43
C LYS A 45 2.64 -13.36 12.20
N THR A 46 3.53 -13.89 11.40
CA THR A 46 3.84 -13.31 10.09
C THR A 46 2.71 -13.54 9.10
N ILE A 47 2.63 -12.69 8.07
CA ILE A 47 1.65 -12.87 6.98
C ILE A 47 1.75 -14.27 6.36
N PRO A 48 2.96 -14.82 6.03
CA PRO A 48 3.07 -16.20 5.54
C PRO A 48 2.51 -17.26 6.49
N GLN A 49 2.70 -17.08 7.81
CA GLN A 49 2.13 -18.02 8.79
C GLN A 49 0.60 -17.98 8.80
N LEU A 50 0.01 -16.76 8.69
CA LEU A 50 -1.44 -16.61 8.61
C LEU A 50 -2.01 -17.27 7.33
N PHE A 51 -1.32 -17.12 6.20
CA PHE A 51 -1.69 -17.80 4.96
C PHE A 51 -1.61 -19.32 5.10
N ALA A 52 -0.54 -19.84 5.70
CA ALA A 52 -0.36 -21.27 5.90
C ALA A 52 -1.44 -21.89 6.80
N GLU A 53 -1.86 -21.17 7.85
CA GLU A 53 -2.86 -21.64 8.81
C GLU A 53 -4.31 -21.49 8.33
N ARG A 54 -4.62 -20.44 7.60
CA ARG A 54 -6.00 -20.03 7.29
C ARG A 54 -6.36 -20.09 5.81
N GLY A 55 -5.36 -20.34 4.95
CA GLY A 55 -5.52 -20.21 3.51
C GLY A 55 -5.69 -18.77 3.07
N GLU A 56 -5.82 -18.55 1.77
CA GLU A 56 -6.01 -17.21 1.22
C GLU A 56 -7.33 -16.58 1.72
N ASP A 57 -8.44 -17.27 1.59
CA ASP A 57 -9.75 -16.76 2.01
C ASP A 57 -9.78 -16.37 3.49
N GLY A 58 -9.19 -17.20 4.35
CA GLY A 58 -9.09 -16.91 5.79
C GLY A 58 -8.21 -15.70 6.08
N PHE A 59 -7.08 -15.57 5.39
CA PHE A 59 -6.24 -14.38 5.51
C PHE A 59 -6.96 -13.13 5.02
N ARG A 60 -7.66 -13.16 3.89
CA ARG A 60 -8.37 -12.01 3.35
C ARG A 60 -9.48 -11.50 4.28
N ARG A 61 -10.13 -12.39 5.03
CA ARG A 61 -11.08 -12.00 6.09
C ARG A 61 -10.39 -11.32 7.27
N VAL A 62 -9.23 -11.83 7.68
CA VAL A 62 -8.40 -11.18 8.71
C VAL A 62 -7.98 -9.78 8.24
N GLU A 63 -7.50 -9.67 7.02
CA GLU A 63 -7.08 -8.39 6.42
C GLU A 63 -8.23 -7.38 6.38
N GLN A 64 -9.42 -7.81 5.93
CA GLN A 64 -10.61 -6.96 5.93
C GLN A 64 -10.98 -6.47 7.34
N ASN A 65 -11.01 -7.37 8.32
CA ASN A 65 -11.34 -7.00 9.70
C ASN A 65 -10.33 -6.00 10.28
N MET A 66 -9.04 -6.19 10.01
CA MET A 66 -7.99 -5.28 10.47
C MET A 66 -8.02 -3.94 9.72
N LEU A 67 -8.36 -3.96 8.42
CA LEU A 67 -8.60 -2.74 7.66
C LEU A 67 -9.75 -1.93 8.27
N HIS A 68 -10.85 -2.58 8.63
CA HIS A 68 -11.98 -1.92 9.27
C HIS A 68 -11.61 -1.37 10.65
N GLU A 69 -10.79 -2.08 11.44
CA GLU A 69 -10.32 -1.60 12.74
C GLU A 69 -9.46 -0.34 12.58
N VAL A 70 -8.44 -0.35 11.73
CA VAL A 70 -7.60 0.84 11.51
C VAL A 70 -8.30 1.96 10.76
N GLY A 71 -9.32 1.61 9.98
CA GLY A 71 -10.17 2.55 9.27
C GLY A 71 -11.02 3.44 10.17
N GLU A 72 -11.18 3.09 11.45
CA GLU A 72 -11.84 3.95 12.44
C GLU A 72 -10.88 4.93 13.14
N PHE A 73 -9.57 4.78 12.95
CA PHE A 73 -8.60 5.68 13.56
C PHE A 73 -8.63 7.05 12.89
N GLU A 74 -8.37 8.08 13.69
CA GLU A 74 -8.36 9.48 13.25
C GLU A 74 -6.93 9.98 13.08
N ASN A 75 -6.76 10.99 12.20
CA ASN A 75 -5.48 11.65 11.97
C ASN A 75 -4.36 10.66 11.63
N VAL A 76 -4.61 9.83 10.61
CA VAL A 76 -3.78 8.70 10.25
C VAL A 76 -3.56 8.58 8.75
N VAL A 77 -2.35 8.13 8.39
CA VAL A 77 -2.00 7.63 7.06
C VAL A 77 -1.85 6.11 7.16
N ILE A 78 -2.61 5.38 6.37
CA ILE A 78 -2.66 3.91 6.35
C ILE A 78 -2.08 3.41 5.03
N SER A 79 -0.98 2.66 5.08
CA SER A 79 -0.43 1.93 3.94
C SER A 79 -1.06 0.54 3.88
N THR A 80 -1.77 0.21 2.81
CA THR A 80 -2.41 -1.10 2.65
C THR A 80 -1.46 -2.13 2.05
N GLY A 81 -1.77 -3.41 2.21
CA GLY A 81 -1.15 -4.46 1.40
C GLY A 81 -1.50 -4.29 -0.08
N GLY A 82 -0.64 -4.79 -0.98
CA GLY A 82 -0.86 -4.66 -2.42
C GLY A 82 -2.12 -5.38 -2.91
N GLY A 83 -2.56 -6.42 -2.23
CA GLY A 83 -3.79 -7.15 -2.53
C GLY A 83 -5.03 -6.63 -1.82
N THR A 84 -4.88 -5.86 -0.75
CA THR A 84 -6.00 -5.40 0.09
C THR A 84 -7.15 -4.77 -0.72
N PRO A 85 -6.92 -3.87 -1.68
CA PRO A 85 -7.99 -3.24 -2.47
C PRO A 85 -8.77 -4.21 -3.37
N CYS A 86 -8.22 -5.39 -3.65
CA CYS A 86 -8.74 -6.33 -4.64
C CYS A 86 -9.77 -7.31 -4.08
N PHE A 87 -10.02 -7.29 -2.78
CA PHE A 87 -10.90 -8.27 -2.12
C PHE A 87 -12.09 -7.59 -1.46
N PHE A 88 -13.22 -8.29 -1.48
CA PHE A 88 -14.48 -7.81 -0.90
C PHE A 88 -14.83 -6.40 -1.40
N ASP A 89 -15.37 -5.59 -0.53
CA ASP A 89 -15.67 -4.17 -0.72
C ASP A 89 -14.59 -3.23 -0.15
N ASN A 90 -13.37 -3.74 0.07
CA ASN A 90 -12.31 -3.00 0.76
C ASN A 90 -12.03 -1.62 0.13
N MET A 91 -12.01 -1.54 -1.22
CA MET A 91 -11.77 -0.27 -1.88
C MET A 91 -12.91 0.72 -1.68
N ASP A 92 -14.15 0.24 -1.75
CA ASP A 92 -15.35 1.07 -1.54
C ASP A 92 -15.43 1.52 -0.07
N TYR A 93 -15.11 0.63 0.88
CA TYR A 93 -14.98 0.98 2.29
C TYR A 93 -13.96 2.10 2.53
N MET A 94 -12.74 1.95 2.00
CA MET A 94 -11.71 2.98 2.13
C MET A 94 -12.13 4.32 1.53
N ASN A 95 -12.82 4.30 0.40
CA ASN A 95 -13.36 5.51 -0.24
C ASN A 95 -14.43 6.21 0.61
N VAL A 96 -15.20 5.47 1.38
CA VAL A 96 -16.18 6.04 2.31
C VAL A 96 -15.48 6.61 3.55
N GLN A 97 -14.49 5.92 4.08
CA GLN A 97 -13.82 6.28 5.32
C GLN A 97 -12.84 7.45 5.20
N GLY A 98 -12.24 7.68 4.03
CA GLY A 98 -11.22 8.71 3.90
C GLY A 98 -10.83 9.02 2.46
N GLN A 99 -9.67 9.64 2.32
CA GLN A 99 -9.04 9.92 1.03
C GLN A 99 -8.17 8.71 0.62
N THR A 100 -8.44 8.18 -0.55
CA THR A 100 -7.69 7.06 -1.10
C THR A 100 -6.75 7.52 -2.20
N VAL A 101 -5.50 7.08 -2.15
CA VAL A 101 -4.45 7.44 -3.10
C VAL A 101 -3.88 6.18 -3.71
N PHE A 102 -3.99 6.04 -5.01
CA PHE A 102 -3.27 5.01 -5.76
C PHE A 102 -1.87 5.52 -6.11
N LEU A 103 -0.84 4.89 -5.54
CA LEU A 103 0.55 5.09 -5.97
C LEU A 103 0.78 4.29 -7.24
N ASP A 104 0.73 4.98 -8.35
CA ASP A 104 0.94 4.41 -9.67
C ASP A 104 2.42 4.45 -10.04
N VAL A 105 2.96 3.29 -10.38
CA VAL A 105 4.37 3.12 -10.74
C VAL A 105 4.45 2.15 -11.90
N ASP A 106 5.23 2.48 -12.91
CA ASP A 106 5.43 1.65 -14.08
C ASP A 106 6.17 0.34 -13.77
N VAL A 107 5.99 -0.65 -14.66
CA VAL A 107 6.56 -2.00 -14.51
C VAL A 107 8.08 -1.95 -14.34
N GLU A 108 8.79 -1.13 -15.12
CA GLU A 108 10.26 -1.08 -15.09
C GLU A 108 10.79 -0.49 -13.79
N THR A 109 10.15 0.54 -13.26
CA THR A 109 10.48 1.10 -11.94
C THR A 109 10.21 0.10 -10.83
N LEU A 110 9.07 -0.59 -10.85
CA LEU A 110 8.77 -1.66 -9.89
C LEU A 110 9.77 -2.80 -10.00
N PHE A 111 10.11 -3.22 -11.23
CA PHE A 111 11.11 -4.26 -11.46
C PHE A 111 12.46 -3.90 -10.83
N ARG A 112 12.98 -2.69 -11.08
CA ARG A 112 14.24 -2.23 -10.47
C ARG A 112 14.22 -2.28 -8.95
N ARG A 113 13.13 -1.83 -8.32
CA ARG A 113 12.96 -1.84 -6.87
C ARG A 113 12.86 -3.26 -6.31
N LEU A 114 12.07 -4.10 -6.94
CA LEU A 114 11.81 -5.46 -6.48
C LEU A 114 12.99 -6.41 -6.75
N ARG A 115 13.75 -6.20 -7.80
CA ARG A 115 14.97 -6.96 -8.07
C ARG A 115 15.98 -6.88 -6.91
N VAL A 116 16.14 -5.70 -6.33
CA VAL A 116 16.99 -5.49 -5.14
C VAL A 116 16.39 -6.13 -3.90
N ALA A 117 15.06 -6.13 -3.79
CA ALA A 117 14.33 -6.65 -2.63
C ALA A 117 14.01 -8.16 -2.70
N THR A 118 14.40 -8.87 -3.76
CA THR A 118 14.06 -10.30 -3.97
C THR A 118 14.51 -11.20 -2.83
N GLN A 119 15.62 -10.89 -2.17
CA GLN A 119 16.11 -11.66 -1.02
C GLN A 119 15.18 -11.58 0.20
N GLN A 120 14.40 -10.51 0.31
CA GLN A 120 13.51 -10.24 1.43
C GLN A 120 12.05 -10.68 1.18
N ARG A 121 11.70 -11.03 -0.06
CA ARG A 121 10.32 -11.36 -0.45
C ARG A 121 10.22 -12.79 -1.03
N PRO A 122 9.69 -13.76 -0.26
CA PRO A 122 9.64 -15.17 -0.68
C PRO A 122 8.97 -15.40 -2.04
N ILE A 123 7.91 -14.65 -2.35
CA ILE A 123 7.14 -14.80 -3.60
C ILE A 123 7.94 -14.45 -4.87
N LEU A 124 9.03 -13.71 -4.70
CA LEU A 124 9.89 -13.27 -5.82
C LEU A 124 11.13 -14.14 -5.99
N ARG A 125 11.42 -15.03 -5.04
CA ARG A 125 12.62 -15.87 -5.06
C ARG A 125 12.59 -16.85 -6.24
N GLY A 126 13.75 -17.04 -6.86
CA GLY A 126 13.95 -18.02 -7.93
C GLY A 126 13.42 -17.62 -9.29
N LYS A 127 12.88 -16.41 -9.46
CA LYS A 127 12.43 -15.90 -10.75
C LYS A 127 13.61 -15.29 -11.52
N SER A 128 13.68 -15.57 -12.83
CA SER A 128 14.54 -14.82 -13.75
C SER A 128 14.06 -13.36 -13.87
N GLU A 129 14.88 -12.49 -14.45
CA GLU A 129 14.48 -11.09 -14.69
C GLU A 129 13.23 -10.98 -15.60
N GLU A 130 13.16 -11.81 -16.61
CA GLU A 130 12.01 -11.86 -17.54
C GLU A 130 10.75 -12.38 -16.83
N GLU A 131 10.89 -13.44 -16.05
CA GLU A 131 9.79 -13.97 -15.23
C GLU A 131 9.30 -12.97 -14.19
N LEU A 132 10.21 -12.20 -13.58
CA LEU A 132 9.85 -11.16 -12.61
C LEU A 132 9.09 -10.02 -13.28
N ARG A 133 9.54 -9.55 -14.47
CA ARG A 133 8.82 -8.53 -15.23
C ARG A 133 7.42 -9.00 -15.62
N ALA A 134 7.31 -10.19 -16.17
CA ALA A 134 6.02 -10.77 -16.56
C ALA A 134 5.08 -10.95 -15.35
N PHE A 135 5.62 -11.34 -14.21
CA PHE A 135 4.86 -11.47 -12.96
C PHE A 135 4.31 -10.11 -12.50
N ILE A 136 5.14 -9.06 -12.52
CA ILE A 136 4.71 -7.69 -12.14
C ILE A 136 3.65 -7.18 -13.11
N GLU A 137 3.89 -7.31 -14.41
CA GLU A 137 2.98 -6.85 -15.46
C GLU A 137 1.61 -7.49 -15.35
N LYS A 138 1.58 -8.82 -15.19
CA LYS A 138 0.33 -9.56 -14.99
C LYS A 138 -0.39 -9.10 -13.71
N ALA A 139 0.31 -9.00 -12.61
CA ALA A 139 -0.28 -8.60 -11.34
C ALA A 139 -0.84 -7.16 -11.39
N LEU A 140 -0.16 -6.24 -12.07
CA LEU A 140 -0.67 -4.87 -12.28
C LEU A 140 -1.93 -4.88 -13.15
N ALA A 141 -1.94 -5.65 -14.23
CA ALA A 141 -3.12 -5.78 -15.10
C ALA A 141 -4.32 -6.32 -14.32
N ASP A 142 -4.14 -7.38 -13.53
CA ASP A 142 -5.19 -8.00 -12.74
C ASP A 142 -5.74 -7.07 -11.64
N ARG A 143 -4.89 -6.22 -11.06
CA ARG A 143 -5.22 -5.34 -9.91
C ARG A 143 -5.63 -3.92 -10.30
N SER A 144 -5.28 -3.48 -11.50
CA SER A 144 -5.58 -2.14 -12.01
C SER A 144 -7.06 -1.75 -11.87
N PRO A 145 -8.04 -2.63 -12.18
CA PRO A 145 -9.45 -2.28 -12.02
C PRO A 145 -9.86 -1.90 -10.58
N TYR A 146 -9.11 -2.39 -9.58
CA TYR A 146 -9.33 -2.05 -8.17
C TYR A 146 -8.58 -0.78 -7.78
N TYR A 147 -7.30 -0.68 -8.14
CA TYR A 147 -6.47 0.48 -7.82
C TYR A 147 -7.03 1.78 -8.40
N THR A 148 -7.57 1.73 -9.63
CA THR A 148 -8.12 2.90 -10.32
C THR A 148 -9.43 3.42 -9.70
N LYS A 149 -10.05 2.68 -8.78
CA LYS A 149 -11.18 3.17 -7.98
C LYS A 149 -10.77 4.16 -6.89
N ALA A 150 -9.47 4.31 -6.60
CA ALA A 150 -8.99 5.32 -5.66
C ALA A 150 -9.39 6.73 -6.13
N ARG A 151 -9.70 7.61 -5.17
CA ARG A 151 -10.09 9.00 -5.48
C ARG A 151 -8.98 9.81 -6.12
N TYR A 152 -7.73 9.50 -5.78
CA TYR A 152 -6.55 10.19 -6.27
C TYR A 152 -5.56 9.19 -6.86
N ARG A 153 -4.91 9.61 -7.94
CA ARG A 153 -3.78 8.89 -8.54
C ARG A 153 -2.53 9.72 -8.34
N PHE A 154 -1.48 9.12 -7.86
CA PHE A 154 -0.21 9.77 -7.57
C PHE A 154 0.94 8.99 -8.19
N ASP A 155 1.83 9.68 -8.90
CA ASP A 155 3.04 9.08 -9.46
C ASP A 155 4.05 8.76 -8.34
N GLY A 156 4.25 7.48 -8.08
CA GLY A 156 5.18 6.97 -7.08
C GLY A 156 6.59 6.68 -7.61
N SER A 157 6.93 7.10 -8.82
CA SER A 157 8.23 6.82 -9.44
C SER A 157 9.40 7.59 -8.82
N GLN A 158 9.15 8.72 -8.17
CA GLN A 158 10.16 9.63 -7.61
C GLN A 158 10.25 9.50 -6.08
N LEU A 159 10.79 8.38 -5.59
CA LEU A 159 10.92 8.08 -4.15
C LEU A 159 12.29 7.44 -3.80
N GLU A 160 13.31 7.64 -4.65
CA GLU A 160 14.59 6.94 -4.53
C GLU A 160 15.57 7.60 -3.54
N ASN A 161 15.39 8.88 -3.26
CA ASN A 161 16.24 9.63 -2.34
C ASN A 161 15.43 10.65 -1.52
N ARG A 162 16.10 11.28 -0.55
CA ARG A 162 15.45 12.21 0.39
C ARG A 162 14.82 13.42 -0.29
N GLU A 163 15.44 13.96 -1.32
CA GLU A 163 14.95 15.12 -2.07
C GLU A 163 13.67 14.77 -2.83
N GLN A 164 13.68 13.66 -3.55
CA GLN A 164 12.50 13.15 -4.26
C GLN A 164 11.33 12.85 -3.30
N ILE A 165 11.63 12.27 -2.14
CA ILE A 165 10.62 12.00 -1.11
C ILE A 165 10.03 13.31 -0.60
N ALA A 166 10.85 14.30 -0.27
CA ALA A 166 10.38 15.60 0.20
C ALA A 166 9.51 16.32 -0.83
N ASP A 167 9.92 16.34 -2.10
CA ASP A 167 9.12 16.89 -3.20
C ASP A 167 7.79 16.12 -3.37
N SER A 168 7.83 14.80 -3.30
CA SER A 168 6.62 13.96 -3.39
C SER A 168 5.64 14.23 -2.24
N VAL A 169 6.14 14.48 -1.03
CA VAL A 169 5.32 14.89 0.12
C VAL A 169 4.60 16.21 -0.17
N LEU A 170 5.30 17.21 -0.70
CA LEU A 170 4.70 18.50 -1.04
C LEU A 170 3.65 18.37 -2.16
N ARG A 171 3.95 17.59 -3.20
CA ARG A 171 3.01 17.33 -4.30
C ARG A 171 1.76 16.58 -3.80
N LEU A 172 1.93 15.59 -2.95
CA LEU A 172 0.80 14.83 -2.38
C LEU A 172 -0.06 15.73 -1.47
N ARG A 173 0.58 16.55 -0.65
CA ARG A 173 -0.11 17.53 0.19
C ARG A 173 -0.99 18.48 -0.63
N LYS A 174 -0.43 19.03 -1.70
CA LYS A 174 -1.17 19.89 -2.63
C LYS A 174 -2.33 19.15 -3.31
N LEU A 175 -2.11 17.90 -3.74
CA LEU A 175 -3.14 17.08 -4.38
C LEU A 175 -4.32 16.81 -3.45
N LEU A 176 -4.05 16.53 -2.18
CA LEU A 176 -5.09 16.19 -1.19
C LEU A 176 -5.73 17.42 -0.53
N GLY A 177 -5.16 18.61 -0.67
CA GLY A 177 -5.67 19.83 -0.07
C GLY A 177 -5.56 19.90 1.46
N VAL A 178 -4.51 19.28 2.02
CA VAL A 178 -4.27 19.20 3.47
C VAL A 178 -3.02 19.94 3.92
#